data_fbd14db9948c95669192f18731c10294
#
_entry.id   fbd14db9948c95669192f18731c10294
#
_cell.length_a   1.000
_cell.length_b   1.000
_cell.length_c   1.000
_cell.angle_alpha   90.00
_cell.angle_beta   90.00
_cell.angle_gamma   90.00
#
_symmetry.space_group_name_H-M   'P 1'
#
loop_
_entity.id
_entity.type
_entity.pdbx_description
1 polymer ?
#
loop_
_entity_poly.entity_id
_entity_poly.type
_entity_poly.pdbx_seq_one_letter_code
_entity_poly.pdbx_strand_id
1 'polypeptide(L)'
;MALARSVFERCDDSSGIVIGIFHQACADLGEVALAARPGPGALAERVLDALQDNGYGQHDGLIAIIAPALGAEGMARLKELVEELDRTPVPVPPKSEWKAVGWGSGGTRYEHEMEERSRQSTVKMALQDIADAQGDADAFIAQYE
;
A
#
# COMPACT_ATOMS: atom_id res chain seq x y z
N MET A 1 11.51 2.68 6.09
CA MET A 1 10.38 3.06 5.22
C MET A 1 9.85 4.47 5.47
N ALA A 2 9.86 5.00 6.69
CA ALA A 2 9.45 6.40 6.98
C ALA A 2 10.26 7.49 6.23
N LEU A 3 11.48 7.17 5.79
CA LEU A 3 12.35 8.12 5.09
C LEU A 3 11.83 8.52 3.70
N ALA A 4 11.14 7.63 3.00
CA ALA A 4 10.69 7.87 1.63
C ALA A 4 9.80 9.10 1.53
N ARG A 5 8.76 9.20 2.36
CA ARG A 5 7.85 10.34 2.37
C ARG A 5 8.57 11.67 2.59
N SER A 6 9.48 11.73 3.58
CA SER A 6 10.26 12.94 3.88
C SER A 6 11.17 13.37 2.73
N VAL A 7 11.70 12.41 1.95
CA VAL A 7 12.52 12.71 0.77
C VAL A 7 11.66 13.27 -0.35
N PHE A 8 10.54 12.61 -0.69
CA PHE A 8 9.66 13.06 -1.77
C PHE A 8 9.00 14.42 -1.50
N GLU A 9 8.73 14.75 -0.25
CA GLU A 9 8.20 16.06 0.12
C GLU A 9 9.21 17.20 -0.07
N ARG A 10 10.52 16.89 -0.21
CA ARG A 10 11.62 17.87 -0.26
C ARG A 10 12.39 17.89 -1.58
N CYS A 11 12.09 17.00 -2.50
CA CYS A 11 12.77 16.95 -3.78
C CYS A 11 11.78 16.90 -4.95
N ASP A 12 12.24 17.46 -6.08
CA ASP A 12 11.57 17.28 -7.37
C ASP A 12 12.17 16.04 -8.05
N ASP A 13 11.39 14.97 -8.14
CA ASP A 13 11.80 13.73 -8.79
C ASP A 13 11.24 13.59 -10.21
N SER A 14 11.17 14.68 -10.95
CA SER A 14 10.70 14.66 -12.35
C SER A 14 11.52 13.75 -13.27
N SER A 15 12.76 13.43 -12.89
CA SER A 15 13.64 12.49 -13.60
C SER A 15 13.40 11.01 -13.24
N GLY A 16 12.67 10.72 -12.15
CA GLY A 16 12.43 9.37 -11.66
C GLY A 16 13.65 8.70 -11.02
N ILE A 17 14.72 9.42 -10.72
CA ILE A 17 15.94 8.87 -10.11
C ILE A 17 15.67 8.43 -8.66
N VAL A 18 15.00 9.28 -7.90
CA VAL A 18 14.72 9.02 -6.47
C VAL A 18 13.76 7.85 -6.31
N ILE A 19 12.69 7.78 -7.09
CA ILE A 19 11.77 6.64 -7.05
C ILE A 19 12.47 5.33 -7.41
N GLY A 20 13.40 5.36 -8.37
CA GLY A 20 14.21 4.21 -8.76
C GLY A 20 15.09 3.69 -7.60
N ILE A 21 15.64 4.59 -6.79
CA ILE A 21 16.42 4.21 -5.59
C ILE A 21 15.53 3.48 -4.58
N PHE A 22 14.30 3.97 -4.35
CA PHE A 22 13.37 3.31 -3.42
C PHE A 22 12.89 1.95 -3.95
N HIS A 23 12.65 1.81 -5.26
CA HIS A 23 12.32 0.52 -5.85
C HIS A 23 13.47 -0.50 -5.70
N GLN A 24 14.71 -0.07 -5.90
CA GLN A 24 15.87 -0.93 -5.65
C GLN A 24 15.99 -1.31 -4.18
N ALA A 25 15.79 -0.37 -3.27
CA ALA A 25 15.79 -0.66 -1.83
C ALA A 25 14.70 -1.66 -1.42
N CYS A 26 13.52 -1.63 -2.06
CA CYS A 26 12.48 -2.62 -1.84
C CYS A 26 12.93 -4.01 -2.34
N ALA A 27 13.58 -4.11 -3.50
CA ALA A 27 14.12 -5.37 -4.01
C ALA A 27 15.17 -5.96 -3.05
N ASP A 28 16.11 -5.15 -2.60
CA ASP A 28 17.13 -5.54 -1.62
C ASP A 28 16.50 -5.98 -0.28
N LEU A 29 15.44 -5.30 0.15
CA LEU A 29 14.67 -5.66 1.35
C LEU A 29 14.05 -7.06 1.25
N GLY A 30 13.57 -7.45 0.07
CA GLY A 30 13.04 -8.79 -0.18
C GLY A 30 14.07 -9.88 0.11
N GLU A 31 15.30 -9.71 -0.38
CA GLU A 31 16.41 -10.64 -0.14
C GLU A 31 16.80 -10.68 1.35
N VAL A 32 16.89 -9.52 1.98
CA VAL A 32 17.22 -9.41 3.42
C VAL A 32 16.13 -10.06 4.28
N ALA A 33 14.87 -9.83 3.97
CA ALA A 33 13.75 -10.41 4.71
C ALA A 33 13.72 -11.94 4.57
N LEU A 34 13.98 -12.46 3.37
CA LEU A 34 14.06 -13.90 3.15
C LEU A 34 15.20 -14.55 3.96
N ALA A 35 16.35 -13.89 4.05
CA ALA A 35 17.50 -14.37 4.84
C ALA A 35 17.27 -14.25 6.34
N ALA A 36 16.70 -13.14 6.81
CA ALA A 36 16.47 -12.85 8.22
C ALA A 36 15.30 -13.65 8.83
N ARG A 37 14.37 -14.13 8.01
CA ARG A 37 13.19 -14.90 8.41
C ARG A 37 12.41 -14.26 9.57
N PRO A 38 11.94 -13.02 9.44
CA PRO A 38 11.12 -12.40 10.46
C PRO A 38 9.82 -13.19 10.67
N GLY A 39 9.16 -13.00 11.81
CA GLY A 39 7.86 -13.62 12.05
C GLY A 39 6.86 -13.21 10.96
N PRO A 40 6.16 -14.17 10.31
CA PRO A 40 5.33 -13.89 9.15
C PRO A 40 4.18 -12.90 9.45
N GLY A 41 3.59 -12.97 10.65
CA GLY A 41 2.55 -12.03 11.08
C GLY A 41 3.07 -10.60 11.23
N ALA A 42 4.22 -10.43 11.89
CA ALA A 42 4.85 -9.12 12.06
C ALA A 42 5.31 -8.53 10.73
N LEU A 43 5.78 -9.38 9.80
CA LEU A 43 6.16 -8.95 8.47
C LEU A 43 4.93 -8.48 7.66
N ALA A 44 3.82 -9.20 7.74
CA ALA A 44 2.56 -8.84 7.09
C ALA A 44 2.04 -7.47 7.56
N GLU A 45 2.09 -7.19 8.87
CA GLU A 45 1.71 -5.88 9.42
C GLU A 45 2.58 -4.76 8.87
N ARG A 46 3.90 -4.96 8.80
CA ARG A 46 4.83 -3.97 8.24
C ARG A 46 4.62 -3.75 6.74
N VAL A 47 4.25 -4.79 6.00
CA VAL A 47 3.91 -4.66 4.58
C VAL A 47 2.65 -3.82 4.42
N LEU A 48 1.60 -4.06 5.21
CA LEU A 48 0.39 -3.25 5.16
C LEU A 48 0.67 -1.78 5.49
N ASP A 49 1.45 -1.50 6.52
CA ASP A 49 1.85 -0.13 6.88
C ASP A 49 2.56 0.57 5.71
N ALA A 50 3.46 -0.15 5.02
CA ALA A 50 4.15 0.38 3.85
C ALA A 50 3.19 0.67 2.69
N LEU A 51 2.22 -0.20 2.43
CA LEU A 51 1.22 -0.01 1.38
C LEU A 51 0.30 1.19 1.66
N GLN A 52 -0.01 1.45 2.92
CA GLN A 52 -0.80 2.62 3.32
C GLN A 52 0.02 3.93 3.21
N ASP A 53 1.34 3.88 3.27
CA ASP A 53 2.25 5.02 3.09
C ASP A 53 2.89 5.02 1.69
N ASN A 54 2.13 4.69 0.66
CA ASN A 54 2.61 4.56 -0.72
C ASN A 54 2.12 5.70 -1.65
N GLY A 55 2.03 6.92 -1.14
CA GLY A 55 1.50 8.07 -1.88
C GLY A 55 2.26 8.44 -3.16
N TYR A 56 3.50 8.01 -3.30
CA TYR A 56 4.38 8.28 -4.45
C TYR A 56 4.69 7.01 -5.28
N GLY A 57 4.06 5.87 -4.99
CA GLY A 57 4.34 4.62 -5.66
C GLY A 57 5.70 3.97 -5.28
N GLN A 58 6.33 4.46 -4.22
CA GLN A 58 7.65 4.00 -3.76
C GLN A 58 7.66 2.53 -3.29
N HIS A 59 6.51 1.97 -2.98
CA HIS A 59 6.34 0.58 -2.57
C HIS A 59 5.55 -0.27 -3.60
N ASP A 60 5.42 0.23 -4.83
CA ASP A 60 4.77 -0.53 -5.90
C ASP A 60 5.52 -1.85 -6.14
N GLY A 61 4.77 -2.94 -6.25
CA GLY A 61 5.34 -4.28 -6.41
C GLY A 61 5.90 -4.91 -5.13
N LEU A 62 5.78 -4.27 -3.97
CA LEU A 62 6.34 -4.76 -2.71
C LEU A 62 5.81 -6.16 -2.34
N ILE A 63 4.53 -6.44 -2.54
CA ILE A 63 3.94 -7.76 -2.22
C ILE A 63 4.63 -8.88 -2.99
N ALA A 64 4.82 -8.71 -4.30
CA ALA A 64 5.51 -9.70 -5.12
C ALA A 64 6.96 -9.93 -4.66
N ILE A 65 7.66 -8.85 -4.32
CA ILE A 65 9.05 -8.88 -3.85
C ILE A 65 9.16 -9.60 -2.50
N ILE A 66 8.25 -9.35 -1.57
CA ILE A 66 8.31 -9.87 -0.20
C ILE A 66 7.59 -11.21 -0.02
N ALA A 67 6.82 -11.66 -1.01
CA ALA A 67 6.05 -12.89 -0.94
C ALA A 67 6.87 -14.13 -0.53
N PRO A 68 8.11 -14.35 -1.02
CA PRO A 68 8.92 -15.46 -0.57
C PRO A 68 9.24 -15.43 0.94
N ALA A 69 9.43 -14.25 1.51
CA ALA A 69 9.70 -14.07 2.93
C ALA A 69 8.43 -14.19 3.79
N LEU A 70 7.28 -13.76 3.27
CA LEU A 70 5.97 -13.94 3.93
C LEU A 70 5.60 -15.42 4.04
N GLY A 71 5.84 -16.20 2.99
CA GLY A 71 5.35 -17.55 2.89
C GLY A 71 3.82 -17.65 2.91
N ALA A 72 3.28 -18.85 2.99
CA ALA A 72 1.82 -19.07 3.00
C ALA A 72 1.14 -18.43 4.23
N GLU A 73 1.75 -18.55 5.40
CA GLU A 73 1.23 -17.97 6.65
C GLU A 73 1.21 -16.44 6.62
N GLY A 74 2.30 -15.82 6.19
CA GLY A 74 2.40 -14.36 6.08
C GLY A 74 1.47 -13.79 5.02
N MET A 75 1.31 -14.46 3.89
CA MET A 75 0.36 -14.04 2.84
C MET A 75 -1.09 -14.15 3.31
N ALA A 76 -1.45 -15.23 4.02
CA ALA A 76 -2.78 -15.36 4.61
C ALA A 76 -3.05 -14.24 5.63
N ARG A 77 -2.08 -13.93 6.48
CA ARG A 77 -2.21 -12.84 7.44
C ARG A 77 -2.32 -11.48 6.77
N LEU A 78 -1.53 -11.22 5.74
CA LEU A 78 -1.63 -9.98 4.96
C LEU A 78 -3.01 -9.82 4.34
N LYS A 79 -3.55 -10.89 3.76
CA LYS A 79 -4.91 -10.89 3.19
C LYS A 79 -5.96 -10.54 4.24
N GLU A 80 -5.91 -11.17 5.42
CA GLU A 80 -6.82 -10.86 6.53
C GLU A 80 -6.75 -9.38 6.93
N LEU A 81 -5.54 -8.82 7.05
CA LEU A 81 -5.33 -7.42 7.41
C LEU A 81 -5.89 -6.46 6.34
N VAL A 82 -5.72 -6.79 5.06
CA VAL A 82 -6.27 -5.99 3.95
C VAL A 82 -7.80 -6.07 3.94
N GLU A 83 -8.38 -7.25 4.16
CA GLU A 83 -9.83 -7.42 4.27
C GLU A 83 -10.42 -6.71 5.49
N GLU A 84 -9.68 -6.64 6.61
CA GLU A 84 -10.08 -5.86 7.78
C GLU A 84 -10.05 -4.35 7.47
N LEU A 85 -9.00 -3.89 6.78
CA LEU A 85 -8.92 -2.52 6.30
C LEU A 85 -10.10 -2.19 5.36
N ASP A 86 -10.51 -3.12 4.51
CA ASP A 86 -11.66 -2.95 3.61
C ASP A 86 -12.98 -2.78 4.38
N ARG A 87 -13.16 -3.51 5.46
CA ARG A 87 -14.35 -3.43 6.33
C ARG A 87 -14.37 -2.21 7.25
N THR A 88 -13.30 -1.42 7.29
CA THR A 88 -13.14 -0.28 8.20
C THR A 88 -13.03 1.02 7.41
N PRO A 89 -14.15 1.59 6.93
CA PRO A 89 -14.12 2.84 6.18
C PRO A 89 -13.66 4.02 7.05
N VAL A 90 -13.12 5.04 6.40
CA VAL A 90 -12.74 6.28 7.07
C VAL A 90 -13.99 6.95 7.66
N PRO A 91 -13.99 7.31 8.93
CA PRO A 91 -15.13 8.00 9.55
C PRO A 91 -15.41 9.34 8.86
N VAL A 92 -16.68 9.62 8.56
CA VAL A 92 -17.10 10.92 8.05
C VAL A 92 -17.28 11.86 9.23
N PRO A 93 -16.48 12.94 9.37
CA PRO A 93 -16.63 13.88 10.46
C PRO A 93 -17.91 14.74 10.30
N PRO A 94 -18.37 15.43 11.33
CA PRO A 94 -19.42 16.43 11.21
C PRO A 94 -19.05 17.50 10.18
N LYS A 95 -20.02 18.03 9.45
CA LYS A 95 -19.77 19.02 8.37
C LYS A 95 -18.96 20.24 8.81
N SER A 96 -19.09 20.64 10.09
CA SER A 96 -18.32 21.73 10.68
C SER A 96 -16.81 21.46 10.78
N GLU A 97 -16.40 20.19 10.72
CA GLU A 97 -15.02 19.75 10.83
C GLU A 97 -14.41 19.34 9.49
N TRP A 98 -15.15 19.49 8.40
CA TRP A 98 -14.64 19.14 7.07
C TRP A 98 -13.50 20.06 6.67
N LYS A 99 -12.35 19.45 6.33
CA LYS A 99 -11.16 20.17 5.88
C LYS A 99 -11.05 20.05 4.37
N ALA A 100 -11.11 21.18 3.68
CA ALA A 100 -10.86 21.26 2.25
C ALA A 100 -9.35 21.08 1.98
N VAL A 101 -9.02 20.14 1.09
CA VAL A 101 -7.63 19.83 0.71
C VAL A 101 -7.35 20.12 -0.76
N GLY A 102 -8.36 20.48 -1.53
CA GLY A 102 -8.20 20.82 -2.94
C GLY A 102 -9.51 21.11 -3.63
N TRP A 103 -9.40 21.41 -4.91
CA TRP A 103 -10.54 21.66 -5.78
C TRP A 103 -10.36 20.92 -7.12
N GLY A 104 -11.45 20.48 -7.71
CA GLY A 104 -11.42 19.76 -8.99
C GLY A 104 -12.73 19.88 -9.76
N SER A 105 -12.86 19.17 -10.87
CA SER A 105 -14.05 19.19 -11.72
C SER A 105 -15.36 18.82 -11.00
N GLY A 106 -15.27 18.05 -9.91
CA GLY A 106 -16.40 17.68 -9.06
C GLY A 106 -16.64 18.62 -7.87
N GLY A 107 -15.94 19.76 -7.79
CA GLY A 107 -16.03 20.72 -6.68
C GLY A 107 -14.90 20.59 -5.65
N THR A 108 -15.18 21.04 -4.42
CA THR A 108 -14.23 20.98 -3.32
C THR A 108 -13.96 19.53 -2.91
N ARG A 109 -12.70 19.19 -2.71
CA ARG A 109 -12.24 17.89 -2.18
C ARG A 109 -11.93 18.03 -0.70
N TYR A 110 -12.46 17.11 0.10
CA TYR A 110 -12.26 17.10 1.54
C TYR A 110 -11.29 16.00 1.96
N GLU A 111 -10.58 16.23 3.08
CA GLU A 111 -9.56 15.33 3.61
C GLU A 111 -10.09 13.89 3.78
N HIS A 112 -11.21 13.72 4.48
CA HIS A 112 -11.79 12.38 4.73
C HIS A 112 -12.21 11.64 3.45
N GLU A 113 -12.64 12.36 2.41
CA GLU A 113 -12.98 11.77 1.11
C GLU A 113 -11.72 11.28 0.37
N MET A 114 -10.63 12.04 0.48
CA MET A 114 -9.35 11.66 -0.11
C MET A 114 -8.72 10.48 0.64
N GLU A 115 -8.82 10.46 1.96
CA GLU A 115 -8.36 9.34 2.79
C GLU A 115 -9.15 8.06 2.45
N GLU A 116 -10.47 8.15 2.34
CA GLU A 116 -11.31 6.99 1.96
C GLU A 116 -10.97 6.49 0.57
N ARG A 117 -10.76 7.38 -0.39
CA ARG A 117 -10.34 6.99 -1.75
C ARG A 117 -8.97 6.32 -1.75
N SER A 118 -8.03 6.84 -0.97
CA SER A 118 -6.69 6.24 -0.80
C SER A 118 -6.79 4.85 -0.17
N ARG A 119 -7.60 4.69 0.88
CA ARG A 119 -7.86 3.40 1.52
C ARG A 119 -8.41 2.38 0.51
N GLN A 120 -9.45 2.74 -0.23
CA GLN A 120 -10.06 1.87 -1.23
C GLN A 120 -9.08 1.47 -2.33
N SER A 121 -8.26 2.41 -2.79
CA SER A 121 -7.22 2.14 -3.78
C SER A 121 -6.17 1.17 -3.24
N THR A 122 -5.70 1.37 -2.01
CA THR A 122 -4.74 0.48 -1.35
C THR A 122 -5.29 -0.92 -1.21
N VAL A 123 -6.53 -1.06 -0.72
CA VAL A 123 -7.21 -2.37 -0.59
C VAL A 123 -7.28 -3.08 -1.94
N LYS A 124 -7.77 -2.39 -2.95
CA LYS A 124 -7.94 -2.98 -4.29
C LYS A 124 -6.61 -3.47 -4.85
N MET A 125 -5.58 -2.63 -4.83
CA MET A 125 -4.25 -2.98 -5.34
C MET A 125 -3.64 -4.14 -4.54
N ALA A 126 -3.74 -4.10 -3.20
CA ALA A 126 -3.19 -5.16 -2.36
C ALA A 126 -3.86 -6.52 -2.61
N LEU A 127 -5.19 -6.57 -2.76
CA LEU A 127 -5.89 -7.82 -3.06
C LEU A 127 -5.54 -8.36 -4.45
N GLN A 128 -5.36 -7.50 -5.44
CA GLN A 128 -4.87 -7.89 -6.76
C GLN A 128 -3.46 -8.50 -6.70
N ASP A 129 -2.54 -7.82 -6.02
CA ASP A 129 -1.15 -8.26 -5.89
C ASP A 129 -1.04 -9.56 -5.09
N ILE A 130 -1.86 -9.74 -4.05
CA ILE A 130 -1.94 -10.98 -3.28
C ILE A 130 -2.44 -12.13 -4.17
N ALA A 131 -3.51 -11.92 -4.93
CA ALA A 131 -4.07 -12.93 -5.83
C ALA A 131 -3.05 -13.32 -6.91
N ASP A 132 -2.35 -12.35 -7.49
CA ASP A 132 -1.30 -12.60 -8.48
C ASP A 132 -0.13 -13.39 -7.87
N ALA A 133 0.35 -13.01 -6.70
CA ALA A 133 1.44 -13.70 -6.01
C ALA A 133 1.08 -15.13 -5.60
N GLN A 134 -0.19 -15.40 -5.33
CA GLN A 134 -0.70 -16.74 -5.02
C GLN A 134 -1.04 -17.56 -6.28
N GLY A 135 -1.03 -16.96 -7.47
CA GLY A 135 -1.45 -17.58 -8.73
C GLY A 135 -2.96 -17.83 -8.80
N ASP A 136 -3.75 -17.08 -8.06
CA ASP A 136 -5.22 -17.15 -8.03
C ASP A 136 -5.81 -16.25 -9.11
N ALA A 137 -5.92 -16.78 -10.33
CA ALA A 137 -6.43 -16.03 -11.47
C ALA A 137 -7.88 -15.57 -11.30
N ASP A 138 -8.73 -16.38 -10.68
CA ASP A 138 -10.14 -16.06 -10.49
C ASP A 138 -10.29 -14.91 -9.47
N ALA A 139 -9.57 -14.98 -8.34
CA ALA A 139 -9.55 -13.91 -7.36
C ALA A 139 -8.94 -12.61 -7.93
N PHE A 140 -7.90 -12.72 -8.76
CA PHE A 140 -7.31 -11.56 -9.44
C PHE A 140 -8.32 -10.88 -10.36
N ILE A 141 -9.02 -11.63 -11.20
CA ILE A 141 -10.04 -11.11 -12.14
C ILE A 141 -11.19 -10.45 -11.39
N ALA A 142 -11.65 -11.02 -10.28
CA ALA A 142 -12.76 -10.48 -9.49
C ALA A 142 -12.52 -9.05 -9.00
N GLN A 143 -11.27 -8.62 -8.84
CA GLN A 143 -10.94 -7.25 -8.45
C GLN A 143 -11.18 -6.21 -9.57
N TYR A 144 -11.36 -6.66 -10.81
CA TYR A 144 -11.66 -5.77 -11.95
C TYR A 144 -13.17 -5.62 -12.22
N GLU A 145 -13.98 -6.45 -11.62
CA GLU A 145 -15.44 -6.37 -11.71
C GLU A 145 -16.01 -5.40 -10.67
#